data_dbc86d8e469885cd0f5af23dd75fe524
#
_entry.id   dbc86d8e469885cd0f5af23dd75fe524
#
_cell.length_a   1.000
_cell.length_b   1.000
_cell.length_c   1.000
_cell.angle_alpha   90.00
_cell.angle_beta   90.00
_cell.angle_gamma   90.00
#
_symmetry.space_group_name_H-M   'P 1'
#
loop_
_entity.id
_entity.type
_entity.pdbx_description
1 polymer ?
#
loop_
_entity_poly.entity_id
_entity_poly.type
_entity_poly.pdbx_seq_one_letter_code
_entity_poly.pdbx_strand_id
1 'polypeptide(L)'
;MNAPNRYELFVLEDGEKPLEATEDTKIPNAATFKIVKQDHTLGNMLRAQLLADPCILFAGYKVPHPLNPYFQLKVQTDGSITPAVALENACNRLIASLITLETRFKREFSFKDVDAGGTGPSVNMGVPDDPYGGGGGAAWGGQRDYLDF
;
A
#
# COMPACT_ATOMS: atom_id res chain seq x y z
N MET A 1 5.33 -33.05 -6.23
CA MET A 1 5.75 -31.64 -6.32
C MET A 1 5.43 -31.02 -4.97
N ASN A 2 6.45 -30.67 -4.17
CA ASN A 2 6.23 -30.09 -2.84
C ASN A 2 5.99 -28.59 -3.01
N ALA A 3 4.72 -28.19 -3.24
CA ALA A 3 4.35 -26.80 -3.19
C ALA A 3 4.39 -26.33 -1.72
N PRO A 4 4.95 -25.14 -1.43
CA PRO A 4 4.89 -24.58 -0.09
C PRO A 4 3.43 -24.41 0.34
N ASN A 5 3.20 -24.48 1.64
CA ASN A 5 1.87 -24.34 2.21
C ASN A 5 1.32 -22.95 1.85
N ARG A 6 0.05 -22.86 1.43
CA ARG A 6 -0.57 -21.58 1.04
C ARG A 6 -0.51 -20.51 2.11
N TYR A 7 -0.49 -20.92 3.37
CA TYR A 7 -0.49 -19.99 4.53
C TYR A 7 0.92 -19.55 4.95
N GLU A 8 1.96 -20.18 4.45
CA GLU A 8 3.35 -19.92 4.84
C GLU A 8 3.79 -18.48 4.56
N LEU A 9 3.23 -17.85 3.53
CA LEU A 9 3.61 -16.50 3.12
C LEU A 9 3.02 -15.38 3.98
N PHE A 10 1.94 -15.62 4.73
CA PHE A 10 1.23 -14.55 5.45
C PHE A 10 0.78 -14.90 6.86
N VAL A 11 0.84 -16.18 7.28
CA VAL A 11 0.52 -16.59 8.65
C VAL A 11 1.81 -16.72 9.45
N LEU A 12 1.88 -16.03 10.59
CA LEU A 12 3.00 -16.15 11.53
C LEU A 12 2.97 -17.53 12.21
N GLU A 13 4.13 -18.11 12.42
CA GLU A 13 4.28 -19.34 13.18
C GLU A 13 4.21 -19.07 14.69
N ASP A 14 3.89 -20.09 15.47
CA ASP A 14 3.80 -19.97 16.93
C ASP A 14 5.14 -19.53 17.51
N GLY A 15 5.14 -18.35 18.15
CA GLY A 15 6.35 -17.73 18.71
C GLY A 15 7.17 -16.87 17.75
N GLU A 16 6.81 -16.79 16.46
CA GLU A 16 7.46 -15.91 15.50
C GLU A 16 7.04 -14.45 15.73
N LYS A 17 8.03 -13.56 15.86
CA LYS A 17 7.77 -12.11 16.02
C LYS A 17 7.54 -11.47 14.66
N PRO A 18 6.47 -10.66 14.49
CA PRO A 18 6.22 -9.96 13.23
C PRO A 18 7.25 -8.91 12.89
N LEU A 19 7.90 -8.34 13.92
CA LEU A 19 8.92 -7.29 13.80
C LEU A 19 10.07 -7.57 14.75
N GLU A 20 11.29 -7.55 14.23
CA GLU A 20 12.53 -7.58 14.99
C GLU A 20 13.37 -6.34 14.64
N ALA A 21 13.81 -5.61 15.65
CA ALA A 21 14.67 -4.45 15.49
C ALA A 21 16.08 -4.77 15.99
N THR A 22 17.08 -4.43 15.18
CA THR A 22 18.52 -4.59 15.51
C THR A 22 19.21 -3.26 15.26
N GLU A 23 19.81 -2.67 16.29
CA GLU A 23 20.61 -1.46 16.15
C GLU A 23 21.93 -1.75 15.42
N ASP A 24 22.36 -0.81 14.60
CA ASP A 24 23.63 -0.92 13.89
C ASP A 24 24.77 -0.44 14.80
N THR A 25 25.74 -1.30 15.07
CA THR A 25 26.92 -0.96 15.92
C THR A 25 27.96 -0.14 15.18
N LYS A 26 27.90 -0.08 13.84
CA LYS A 26 28.90 0.60 13.00
C LYS A 26 28.47 2.00 12.57
N ILE A 27 27.17 2.20 12.42
CA ILE A 27 26.60 3.45 11.90
C ILE A 27 25.76 4.07 13.02
N PRO A 28 26.06 5.29 13.47
CA PRO A 28 25.28 5.95 14.50
C PRO A 28 23.85 6.23 14.01
N ASN A 29 22.90 6.20 14.93
CA ASN A 29 21.49 6.48 14.67
C ASN A 29 20.88 5.62 13.53
N ALA A 30 21.34 4.38 13.39
CA ALA A 30 20.87 3.45 12.39
C ALA A 30 20.35 2.16 13.03
N ALA A 31 19.27 1.62 12.45
CA ALA A 31 18.71 0.34 12.84
C ALA A 31 18.24 -0.44 11.62
N THR A 32 18.24 -1.76 11.74
CA THR A 32 17.68 -2.68 10.75
C THR A 32 16.46 -3.36 11.36
N PHE A 33 15.33 -3.22 10.67
CA PHE A 33 14.05 -3.84 11.01
C PHE A 33 13.82 -5.04 10.10
N LYS A 34 13.67 -6.23 10.68
CA LYS A 34 13.22 -7.42 9.96
C LYS A 34 11.71 -7.54 10.13
N ILE A 35 10.99 -7.47 9.03
CA ILE A 35 9.53 -7.50 8.99
C ILE A 35 9.13 -8.80 8.32
N VAL A 36 8.42 -9.65 9.06
CA VAL A 36 8.12 -11.03 8.70
C VAL A 36 6.75 -11.12 8.04
N LYS A 37 6.59 -12.07 7.10
CA LYS A 37 5.33 -12.32 6.35
C LYS A 37 4.85 -11.10 5.56
N GLN A 38 5.79 -10.28 5.09
CA GLN A 38 5.56 -9.10 4.27
C GLN A 38 6.48 -9.09 3.05
N ASP A 39 6.09 -8.34 2.03
CA ASP A 39 6.75 -8.32 0.73
C ASP A 39 7.15 -6.90 0.26
N HIS A 40 7.45 -6.79 -1.02
CA HIS A 40 7.83 -5.53 -1.66
C HIS A 40 6.76 -4.44 -1.57
N THR A 41 5.47 -4.79 -1.42
CA THR A 41 4.38 -3.83 -1.34
C THR A 41 4.56 -2.93 -0.13
N LEU A 42 4.67 -3.52 1.06
CA LEU A 42 4.90 -2.76 2.29
C LEU A 42 6.30 -2.15 2.33
N GLY A 43 7.33 -2.92 1.93
CA GLY A 43 8.71 -2.47 1.96
C GLY A 43 8.95 -1.21 1.13
N ASN A 44 8.40 -1.13 -0.08
CA ASN A 44 8.54 0.04 -0.93
C ASN A 44 7.75 1.26 -0.43
N MET A 45 6.53 1.04 0.09
CA MET A 45 5.73 2.12 0.67
C MET A 45 6.42 2.74 1.90
N LEU A 46 6.92 1.90 2.81
CA LEU A 46 7.67 2.37 3.99
C LEU A 46 8.94 3.13 3.60
N ARG A 47 9.72 2.58 2.66
CA ARG A 47 10.92 3.24 2.16
C ARG A 47 10.61 4.62 1.58
N ALA A 48 9.59 4.72 0.73
CA ALA A 48 9.21 5.99 0.11
C ALA A 48 8.75 7.02 1.15
N GLN A 49 7.95 6.58 2.13
CA GLN A 49 7.45 7.44 3.19
C GLN A 49 8.55 7.91 4.15
N LEU A 50 9.53 7.04 4.46
CA LEU A 50 10.70 7.40 5.27
C LEU A 50 11.56 8.44 4.55
N LEU A 51 11.86 8.24 3.26
CA LEU A 51 12.68 9.18 2.48
C LEU A 51 12.01 10.54 2.25
N ALA A 52 10.71 10.65 2.45
CA ALA A 52 10.00 11.93 2.43
C ALA A 52 10.20 12.75 3.72
N ASP A 53 10.75 12.15 4.78
CA ASP A 53 11.02 12.83 6.03
C ASP A 53 12.44 13.46 6.01
N PRO A 54 12.58 14.77 6.27
CA PRO A 54 13.89 15.44 6.24
C PRO A 54 14.87 14.93 7.30
N CYS A 55 14.39 14.32 8.39
CA CYS A 55 15.23 13.75 9.45
C CYS A 55 15.86 12.40 9.04
N ILE A 56 15.50 11.84 7.91
CA ILE A 56 16.01 10.56 7.42
C ILE A 56 17.17 10.77 6.45
N LEU A 57 18.34 10.28 6.84
CA LEU A 57 19.52 10.31 6.00
C LEU A 57 19.56 9.15 5.01
N PHE A 58 19.04 7.98 5.43
CA PHE A 58 19.00 6.78 4.60
C PHE A 58 17.80 5.90 4.97
N ALA A 59 17.11 5.40 3.96
CA ALA A 59 16.13 4.33 4.09
C ALA A 59 16.22 3.40 2.88
N GLY A 60 16.44 2.11 3.13
CA GLY A 60 16.52 1.11 2.09
C GLY A 60 16.03 -0.24 2.58
N TYR A 61 15.35 -1.00 1.72
CA TYR A 61 14.92 -2.35 2.07
C TYR A 61 15.44 -3.38 1.07
N LYS A 62 15.52 -4.62 1.52
CA LYS A 62 15.84 -5.78 0.67
C LYS A 62 15.02 -6.98 1.09
N VAL A 63 14.64 -7.80 0.12
CA VAL A 63 14.13 -9.16 0.32
C VAL A 63 15.32 -10.09 0.11
N PRO A 64 15.83 -10.76 1.15
CA PRO A 64 17.07 -11.55 1.04
C PRO A 64 16.93 -12.73 0.08
N HIS A 65 15.77 -13.37 0.08
CA HIS A 65 15.48 -14.50 -0.79
C HIS A 65 13.98 -14.56 -1.12
N PRO A 66 13.59 -14.83 -2.38
CA PRO A 66 12.18 -14.84 -2.79
C PRO A 66 11.30 -15.88 -2.07
N LEU A 67 11.89 -16.99 -1.61
CA LEU A 67 11.16 -18.03 -0.88
C LEU A 67 11.01 -17.73 0.62
N ASN A 68 11.77 -16.76 1.14
CA ASN A 68 11.68 -16.38 2.55
C ASN A 68 10.74 -15.19 2.69
N PRO A 69 9.58 -15.35 3.35
CA PRO A 69 8.56 -14.31 3.43
C PRO A 69 8.91 -13.25 4.48
N TYR A 70 9.98 -12.51 4.27
CA TYR A 70 10.35 -11.34 5.08
C TYR A 70 11.21 -10.37 4.28
N PHE A 71 11.22 -9.12 4.70
CA PHE A 71 12.19 -8.16 4.22
C PHE A 71 12.93 -7.47 5.38
N GLN A 72 14.09 -6.93 5.07
CA GLN A 72 14.90 -6.14 5.98
C GLN A 72 14.90 -4.69 5.53
N LEU A 73 14.46 -3.80 6.41
CA LEU A 73 14.44 -2.35 6.20
C LEU A 73 15.53 -1.72 7.06
N LYS A 74 16.50 -1.07 6.45
CA LYS A 74 17.53 -0.30 7.15
C LYS A 74 17.20 1.18 7.11
N VAL A 75 17.21 1.81 8.27
CA VAL A 75 16.90 3.23 8.45
C VAL A 75 18.06 3.89 9.20
N GLN A 76 18.47 5.08 8.74
CA GLN A 76 19.41 5.94 9.44
C GLN A 76 18.80 7.34 9.56
N THR A 77 18.85 7.89 10.76
CA THR A 77 18.38 9.25 11.08
C THR A 77 19.54 10.20 11.32
N ASP A 78 19.26 11.49 11.32
CA ASP A 78 20.21 12.56 11.67
C ASP A 78 20.52 12.65 13.18
N GLY A 79 19.82 11.85 14.01
CA GLY A 79 19.93 11.84 15.46
C GLY A 79 18.89 12.70 16.19
N SER A 80 18.06 13.46 15.47
CA SER A 80 16.95 14.23 16.07
C SER A 80 15.83 13.30 16.58
N ILE A 81 15.62 12.18 15.88
CA ILE A 81 14.68 11.12 16.23
C ILE A 81 15.36 9.75 16.15
N THR A 82 14.87 8.79 16.91
CA THR A 82 15.37 7.42 16.81
C THR A 82 14.81 6.72 15.59
N PRO A 83 15.51 5.73 14.99
CA PRO A 83 15.01 4.97 13.84
C PRO A 83 13.66 4.29 14.10
N ALA A 84 13.39 3.87 15.34
CA ALA A 84 12.11 3.28 15.73
C ALA A 84 10.96 4.28 15.66
N VAL A 85 11.15 5.48 16.21
CA VAL A 85 10.17 6.58 16.13
C VAL A 85 9.97 7.03 14.68
N ALA A 86 11.03 7.07 13.89
CA ALA A 86 10.94 7.38 12.46
C ALA A 86 10.05 6.37 11.71
N LEU A 87 10.22 5.08 11.97
CA LEU A 87 9.39 4.03 11.39
C LEU A 87 7.93 4.15 11.82
N GLU A 88 7.68 4.40 13.11
CA GLU A 88 6.32 4.61 13.64
C GLU A 88 5.63 5.80 12.96
N ASN A 89 6.32 6.93 12.84
CA ASN A 89 5.81 8.11 12.15
C ASN A 89 5.49 7.83 10.68
N ALA A 90 6.34 7.07 9.99
CA ALA A 90 6.10 6.67 8.61
C ALA A 90 4.84 5.79 8.47
N CYS A 91 4.65 4.83 9.38
CA CYS A 91 3.45 4.00 9.42
C CYS A 91 2.19 4.85 9.64
N ASN A 92 2.21 5.76 10.62
CA ASN A 92 1.07 6.63 10.92
C ASN A 92 0.70 7.54 9.73
N ARG A 93 1.70 8.09 9.02
CA ARG A 93 1.46 8.88 7.80
C ARG A 93 0.86 8.05 6.67
N LEU A 94 1.31 6.80 6.49
CA LEU A 94 0.74 5.88 5.49
C LEU A 94 -0.71 5.54 5.82
N ILE A 95 -1.02 5.24 7.08
CA ILE A 95 -2.40 4.97 7.54
C ILE A 95 -3.30 6.17 7.25
N ALA A 96 -2.88 7.39 7.61
CA ALA A 96 -3.64 8.60 7.34
C ALA A 96 -3.89 8.83 5.83
N SER A 97 -2.88 8.55 4.99
CA SER A 97 -2.99 8.65 3.54
C SER A 97 -3.99 7.64 2.97
N LEU A 98 -3.95 6.39 3.45
CA LEU A 98 -4.88 5.34 3.04
C LEU A 98 -6.32 5.64 3.46
N ILE A 99 -6.54 6.13 4.67
CA ILE A 99 -7.86 6.57 5.15
C ILE A 99 -8.41 7.70 4.26
N THR A 100 -7.54 8.65 3.90
CA THR A 100 -7.93 9.76 3.01
C THR A 100 -8.29 9.25 1.62
N LEU A 101 -7.51 8.32 1.08
CA LEU A 101 -7.77 7.68 -0.21
C LEU A 101 -9.09 6.92 -0.19
N GLU A 102 -9.32 6.10 0.83
CA GLU A 102 -10.57 5.34 1.01
C GLU A 102 -11.78 6.27 1.07
N THR A 103 -11.69 7.35 1.85
CA THR A 103 -12.79 8.32 2.00
C THR A 103 -13.11 9.01 0.67
N ARG A 104 -12.08 9.44 -0.09
CA ARG A 104 -12.26 10.04 -1.41
C ARG A 104 -12.88 9.05 -2.40
N PHE A 105 -12.38 7.82 -2.42
CA PHE A 105 -12.90 6.77 -3.29
C PHE A 105 -14.38 6.49 -3.01
N LYS A 106 -14.75 6.27 -1.74
CA LYS A 106 -16.17 6.06 -1.34
C LYS A 106 -17.07 7.23 -1.75
N ARG A 107 -16.59 8.46 -1.59
CA ARG A 107 -17.33 9.65 -2.01
C ARG A 107 -17.57 9.68 -3.52
N GLU A 108 -16.55 9.45 -4.33
CA GLU A 108 -16.69 9.46 -5.79
C GLU A 108 -17.59 8.31 -6.29
N PHE A 109 -17.57 7.15 -5.64
CA PHE A 109 -18.49 6.06 -5.95
C PHE A 109 -19.93 6.39 -5.60
N SER A 110 -20.18 7.01 -4.43
CA SER A 110 -21.55 7.39 -4.04
C SER A 110 -22.17 8.42 -5.00
N PHE A 111 -21.39 9.30 -5.59
CA PHE A 111 -21.88 10.21 -6.63
C PHE A 111 -22.27 9.46 -7.91
N LYS A 112 -21.48 8.48 -8.34
CA LYS A 112 -21.82 7.68 -9.52
C LYS A 112 -23.05 6.79 -9.34
N ASP A 113 -23.26 6.24 -8.15
CA ASP A 113 -24.46 5.44 -7.84
C ASP A 113 -25.74 6.29 -7.87
N VAL A 114 -25.66 7.56 -7.49
CA VAL A 114 -26.78 8.52 -7.60
C VAL A 114 -27.07 8.86 -9.06
N ASP A 115 -26.06 9.04 -9.89
CA ASP A 115 -26.22 9.32 -11.33
C ASP A 115 -26.73 8.08 -12.10
N ALA A 116 -26.39 6.87 -11.68
CA ALA A 116 -26.87 5.62 -12.29
C ALA A 116 -28.30 5.24 -11.89
N GLY A 117 -28.80 5.75 -10.75
CA GLY A 117 -30.15 5.49 -10.20
C GLY A 117 -31.19 6.56 -10.55
N GLY A 118 -31.23 7.01 -11.79
CA GLY A 118 -32.11 8.01 -12.39
C GLY A 118 -33.33 8.49 -11.58
N THR A 119 -33.22 9.64 -10.96
CA THR A 119 -34.23 10.75 -10.86
C THR A 119 -33.61 11.92 -10.06
N GLY A 120 -32.62 12.59 -10.62
CA GLY A 120 -32.17 13.89 -10.15
C GLY A 120 -32.03 14.85 -11.35
N PRO A 121 -32.13 16.17 -11.16
CA PRO A 121 -32.07 17.10 -12.27
C PRO A 121 -30.72 16.99 -12.98
N SER A 122 -30.77 16.63 -14.25
CA SER A 122 -29.65 16.57 -15.16
C SER A 122 -28.91 17.93 -15.17
N VAL A 123 -27.84 18.04 -14.41
CA VAL A 123 -26.87 19.10 -14.61
C VAL A 123 -26.00 18.65 -15.77
N ASN A 124 -26.38 19.11 -16.96
CA ASN A 124 -25.61 18.98 -18.19
C ASN A 124 -24.29 19.76 -18.04
N MET A 125 -23.26 19.16 -17.41
CA MET A 125 -21.89 19.64 -17.58
C MET A 125 -21.42 19.16 -18.93
N GLY A 126 -21.43 20.09 -19.90
CA GLY A 126 -20.98 19.87 -21.26
C GLY A 126 -19.62 19.18 -21.30
N VAL A 127 -19.63 17.93 -21.68
CA VAL A 127 -18.44 17.21 -22.12
C VAL A 127 -18.05 17.88 -23.44
N PRO A 128 -16.81 18.37 -23.60
CA PRO A 128 -16.37 18.87 -24.91
C PRO A 128 -16.53 17.74 -25.93
N ASP A 129 -17.12 18.07 -27.06
CA ASP A 129 -17.29 17.15 -28.22
C ASP A 129 -15.97 16.43 -28.51
N ASP A 130 -15.98 15.10 -28.41
CA ASP A 130 -14.87 14.24 -28.82
C ASP A 130 -14.88 14.14 -30.36
N PRO A 131 -13.91 14.74 -31.08
CA PRO A 131 -13.91 14.76 -32.54
C PRO A 131 -13.66 13.39 -33.19
N TYR A 132 -13.48 12.32 -32.40
CA TYR A 132 -13.26 10.94 -32.88
C TYR A 132 -14.37 9.95 -32.49
N GLY A 133 -15.49 10.40 -31.94
CA GLY A 133 -16.63 9.58 -31.58
C GLY A 133 -17.45 9.08 -32.77
N GLY A 134 -16.88 8.19 -33.57
CA GLY A 134 -17.59 7.44 -34.61
C GLY A 134 -18.47 6.35 -34.01
N GLY A 135 -19.78 6.42 -34.29
CA GLY A 135 -20.83 5.61 -33.72
C GLY A 135 -20.68 4.10 -33.85
N GLY A 136 -21.21 3.38 -32.85
CA GLY A 136 -21.35 1.93 -32.84
C GLY A 136 -21.91 1.46 -31.50
N GLY A 137 -23.24 1.55 -31.33
CA GLY A 137 -23.93 0.99 -30.18
C GLY A 137 -23.78 -0.53 -30.17
N ALA A 138 -23.15 -1.06 -29.12
CA ALA A 138 -23.27 -2.45 -28.73
C ALA A 138 -23.64 -2.48 -27.26
N ALA A 139 -24.89 -2.82 -26.98
CA ALA A 139 -25.41 -3.11 -25.66
C ALA A 139 -24.65 -4.31 -25.08
N TRP A 140 -23.82 -4.08 -24.07
CA TRP A 140 -23.24 -5.13 -23.24
C TRP A 140 -24.19 -5.37 -22.05
N GLY A 141 -25.33 -5.99 -22.32
CA GLY A 141 -26.16 -6.64 -21.32
C GLY A 141 -25.60 -8.05 -21.09
N GLY A 142 -24.92 -8.24 -20.00
CA GLY A 142 -24.39 -9.53 -19.56
C GLY A 142 -24.07 -9.48 -18.09
N GLN A 143 -25.08 -9.72 -17.27
CA GLN A 143 -24.98 -10.03 -15.86
C GLN A 143 -24.10 -11.28 -15.73
N ARG A 144 -22.86 -11.11 -15.24
CA ARG A 144 -22.00 -12.21 -14.81
C ARG A 144 -21.81 -12.09 -13.31
N ASP A 145 -22.50 -12.96 -12.60
CA ASP A 145 -22.20 -13.28 -11.21
C ASP A 145 -20.78 -13.82 -11.10
N TYR A 146 -19.89 -13.06 -10.45
CA TYR A 146 -18.51 -13.46 -10.12
C TYR A 146 -18.40 -13.94 -8.67
N LEU A 147 -19.44 -14.60 -8.15
CA LEU A 147 -19.40 -15.20 -6.81
C LEU A 147 -19.76 -16.68 -6.92
N ASP A 148 -18.83 -17.51 -7.38
CA ASP A 148 -18.80 -18.93 -7.11
C ASP A 148 -17.35 -19.42 -7.24
N PHE A 149 -16.65 -19.42 -6.09
CA PHE A 149 -15.53 -20.32 -5.77
C PHE A 149 -15.50 -20.55 -4.27
#